data_175ea7eaacb7ff5676edc05d6363d1d8
#
_entry.id   175ea7eaacb7ff5676edc05d6363d1d8
#
_cell.length_a   1.000
_cell.length_b   1.000
_cell.length_c   1.000
_cell.angle_alpha   90.00
_cell.angle_beta   90.00
_cell.angle_gamma   90.00
#
_symmetry.space_group_name_H-M   'P 1'
#
loop_
_entity.id
_entity.type
_entity.pdbx_description
1 polymer ?
#
loop_
_entity_poly.entity_id
_entity_poly.type
_entity_poly.pdbx_seq_one_letter_code
_entity_poly.pdbx_strand_id
1 'polypeptide(L)'
;LYTMADGIMGKCGYVYQASNFYFGEKYWTQIYMMDNGEKFHPRSSHSLCLENADFLVEKYGKDILLNYKPDPKTGERYPRWWTSDFCKHKGFKRIHGFMFRYILPLNKKSKKFMLRESSMPWSKNYPKDVDLKWKDATDGKNKFEIDKPPFTFEEAKYNLKNMEAHKKNATLEEFLT
;
A
#
# COMPACT_ATOMS: atom_id res chain seq x y z
N LEU A 1 12.19 15.69 -5.91
CA LEU A 1 10.93 15.13 -5.39
C LEU A 1 10.79 13.67 -5.82
N TYR A 2 10.50 12.78 -4.88
CA TYR A 2 10.25 11.36 -5.12
C TYR A 2 8.81 11.02 -4.73
N THR A 3 8.14 10.24 -5.58
CA THR A 3 6.75 9.84 -5.35
C THR A 3 6.44 8.50 -6.02
N MET A 4 5.26 7.98 -5.76
CA MET A 4 4.79 6.72 -6.34
C MET A 4 3.34 6.85 -6.79
N ALA A 5 3.00 6.15 -7.89
CA ALA A 5 1.62 5.95 -8.29
C ALA A 5 1.17 4.54 -7.91
N ASP A 6 -0.03 4.44 -7.39
CA ASP A 6 -0.60 3.19 -6.88
C ASP A 6 -1.36 2.45 -7.99
N GLY A 7 -0.67 1.51 -8.61
CA GLY A 7 -1.26 0.67 -9.66
C GLY A 7 -2.29 -0.33 -9.13
N ILE A 8 -2.29 -0.66 -7.83
CA ILE A 8 -3.38 -1.47 -7.26
C ILE A 8 -4.70 -0.72 -7.37
N MET A 9 -4.65 0.61 -7.20
CA MET A 9 -5.79 1.51 -7.33
C MET A 9 -6.04 1.96 -8.77
N GLY A 10 -5.47 1.26 -9.76
CA GLY A 10 -5.65 1.58 -11.17
C GLY A 10 -4.93 2.85 -11.64
N LYS A 11 -3.87 3.28 -10.96
CA LYS A 11 -3.16 4.52 -11.29
C LYS A 11 -1.74 4.23 -11.75
N CYS A 12 -1.45 4.45 -13.05
CA CYS A 12 -0.10 4.36 -13.58
C CYS A 12 0.70 5.68 -13.46
N GLY A 13 0.11 6.76 -12.93
CA GLY A 13 0.79 8.02 -12.62
C GLY A 13 0.74 9.09 -13.70
N TYR A 14 -0.35 9.20 -14.44
CA TYR A 14 -0.53 10.22 -15.48
C TYR A 14 -0.23 11.65 -15.00
N VAL A 15 -0.60 11.99 -13.78
CA VAL A 15 -0.30 13.30 -13.18
C VAL A 15 1.20 13.57 -13.11
N TYR A 16 1.99 12.57 -12.76
CA TYR A 16 3.46 12.70 -12.69
C TYR A 16 4.09 12.73 -14.07
N GLN A 17 3.51 11.98 -15.04
CA GLN A 17 3.93 12.02 -16.44
C GLN A 17 3.70 13.42 -17.03
N ALA A 18 2.51 13.99 -16.82
CA ALA A 18 2.18 15.35 -17.25
C ALA A 18 3.04 16.42 -16.57
N SER A 19 3.44 16.19 -15.31
CA SER A 19 4.35 17.07 -14.56
C SER A 19 5.83 16.81 -14.82
N ASN A 20 6.14 16.07 -15.88
CA ASN A 20 7.50 15.85 -16.36
C ASN A 20 8.44 15.14 -15.36
N PHE A 21 7.92 14.28 -14.49
CA PHE A 21 8.72 13.37 -13.69
C PHE A 21 9.42 12.32 -14.56
N TYR A 22 10.50 11.74 -14.06
CA TYR A 22 11.10 10.54 -14.63
C TYR A 22 10.47 9.31 -13.99
N PHE A 23 10.19 8.30 -14.79
CA PHE A 23 9.75 6.98 -14.35
C PHE A 23 10.97 6.10 -14.04
N GLY A 24 10.93 5.40 -12.90
CA GLY A 24 12.01 4.56 -12.43
C GLY A 24 11.54 3.16 -12.08
N GLU A 25 10.97 2.45 -13.03
CA GLU A 25 10.46 1.08 -12.88
C GLU A 25 9.23 0.93 -11.96
N LYS A 26 8.67 -0.26 -12.02
CA LYS A 26 7.57 -0.72 -11.19
C LYS A 26 8.00 -1.89 -10.31
N TYR A 27 7.36 -2.05 -9.18
CA TYR A 27 7.54 -3.21 -8.31
C TYR A 27 6.22 -3.72 -7.77
N TRP A 28 6.16 -4.99 -7.45
CA TRP A 28 4.99 -5.58 -6.83
C TRP A 28 4.83 -5.09 -5.39
N THR A 29 3.62 -4.70 -5.08
CA THR A 29 3.17 -4.42 -3.72
C THR A 29 1.86 -5.16 -3.46
N GLN A 30 1.32 -5.02 -2.27
CA GLN A 30 0.06 -5.67 -1.92
C GLN A 30 -0.77 -4.81 -0.97
N ILE A 31 -2.07 -5.05 -1.01
CA ILE A 31 -3.02 -4.59 -0.01
C ILE A 31 -3.82 -5.79 0.53
N TYR A 32 -4.37 -5.61 1.71
CA TYR A 32 -5.43 -6.48 2.21
C TYR A 32 -6.79 -5.85 1.93
N MET A 33 -7.74 -6.67 1.55
CA MET A 33 -9.15 -6.30 1.43
C MET A 33 -9.93 -7.14 2.41
N MET A 34 -10.62 -6.48 3.33
CA MET A 34 -11.43 -7.11 4.35
C MET A 34 -12.76 -7.62 3.76
N ASP A 35 -13.48 -8.44 4.51
CA ASP A 35 -14.79 -8.98 4.13
C ASP A 35 -15.84 -7.89 3.85
N ASN A 36 -15.75 -6.76 4.57
CA ASN A 36 -16.61 -5.59 4.39
C ASN A 36 -16.12 -4.62 3.29
N GLY A 37 -15.11 -5.00 2.49
CA GLY A 37 -14.54 -4.17 1.42
C GLY A 37 -13.51 -3.13 1.87
N GLU A 38 -13.22 -2.99 3.16
CA GLU A 38 -12.15 -2.13 3.63
C GLU A 38 -10.78 -2.60 3.14
N LYS A 39 -9.92 -1.64 2.86
CA LYS A 39 -8.59 -1.89 2.29
C LYS A 39 -7.51 -1.41 3.23
N PHE A 40 -6.55 -2.28 3.48
CA PHE A 40 -5.38 -1.96 4.28
C PHE A 40 -4.10 -2.21 3.50
N HIS A 41 -3.28 -1.17 3.41
CA HIS A 41 -1.89 -1.36 3.01
C HIS A 41 -1.11 -1.95 4.21
N PRO A 42 -0.15 -2.88 4.01
CA PRO A 42 0.63 -3.44 5.11
C PRO A 42 1.32 -2.42 6.03
N ARG A 43 1.73 -1.29 5.48
CA ARG A 43 2.27 -0.18 6.29
C ARG A 43 1.20 0.50 7.14
N SER A 44 0.00 0.65 6.59
CA SER A 44 -1.14 1.20 7.35
C SER A 44 -1.60 0.23 8.43
N SER A 45 -1.57 -1.07 8.17
CA SER A 45 -1.87 -2.07 9.21
C SER A 45 -0.84 -2.04 10.33
N HIS A 46 0.43 -1.79 10.02
CA HIS A 46 1.46 -1.60 11.04
C HIS A 46 1.17 -0.37 11.92
N SER A 47 0.94 0.78 11.32
CA SER A 47 0.58 2.00 12.06
C SER A 47 -0.73 1.83 12.83
N LEU A 48 -1.76 1.24 12.21
CA LEU A 48 -3.05 0.99 12.86
C LEU A 48 -2.93 0.02 14.04
N CYS A 49 -2.08 -0.99 13.94
CA CYS A 49 -1.87 -1.94 15.04
C CYS A 49 -1.15 -1.30 16.24
N LEU A 50 -0.25 -0.34 16.02
CA LEU A 50 0.43 0.36 17.10
C LEU A 50 -0.43 1.48 17.71
N GLU A 51 -1.09 2.28 16.85
CA GLU A 51 -1.83 3.48 17.25
C GLU A 51 -3.31 3.22 17.55
N ASN A 52 -3.89 2.15 16.99
CA ASN A 52 -5.32 1.82 17.08
C ASN A 52 -5.58 0.31 17.29
N ALA A 53 -4.75 -0.33 18.11
CA ALA A 53 -4.89 -1.76 18.38
C ALA A 53 -6.28 -2.11 18.91
N ASP A 54 -6.85 -1.28 19.78
CA ASP A 54 -8.15 -1.51 20.39
C ASP A 54 -9.27 -1.50 19.34
N PHE A 55 -9.23 -0.55 18.40
CA PHE A 55 -10.18 -0.48 17.29
C PHE A 55 -10.12 -1.74 16.39
N LEU A 56 -8.92 -2.23 16.06
CA LEU A 56 -8.76 -3.45 15.28
C LEU A 56 -9.26 -4.68 16.05
N VAL A 57 -9.02 -4.73 17.35
CA VAL A 57 -9.51 -5.82 18.22
C VAL A 57 -11.02 -5.79 18.33
N GLU A 58 -11.62 -4.64 18.54
CA GLU A 58 -13.07 -4.48 18.59
C GLU A 58 -13.75 -4.95 17.30
N LYS A 59 -13.20 -4.54 16.16
CA LYS A 59 -13.78 -4.81 14.85
C LYS A 59 -13.53 -6.24 14.34
N TYR A 60 -12.33 -6.78 14.53
CA TYR A 60 -11.91 -8.03 13.90
C TYR A 60 -11.54 -9.14 14.90
N GLY A 61 -11.58 -8.86 16.20
CA GLY A 61 -11.26 -9.79 17.24
C GLY A 61 -9.80 -9.79 17.69
N LYS A 62 -9.54 -10.27 18.90
CA LYS A 62 -8.20 -10.25 19.54
C LYS A 62 -7.11 -10.99 18.76
N ASP A 63 -7.48 -11.96 17.97
CA ASP A 63 -6.57 -12.77 17.17
C ASP A 63 -5.93 -11.97 16.02
N ILE A 64 -6.46 -10.80 15.65
CA ILE A 64 -5.81 -9.92 14.69
C ILE A 64 -4.44 -9.45 15.18
N LEU A 65 -4.23 -9.38 16.49
CA LEU A 65 -2.98 -9.01 17.12
C LEU A 65 -2.01 -10.20 17.29
N LEU A 66 -2.48 -11.43 17.12
CA LEU A 66 -1.67 -12.64 17.37
C LEU A 66 -0.75 -13.01 16.20
N ASN A 67 -0.98 -12.46 15.01
CA ASN A 67 -0.19 -12.75 13.82
C ASN A 67 1.07 -11.88 13.66
N TYR A 68 1.74 -11.62 14.77
CA TYR A 68 3.00 -10.89 14.79
C TYR A 68 4.19 -11.85 14.81
N LYS A 69 5.08 -11.68 13.86
CA LYS A 69 6.40 -12.32 13.98
C LYS A 69 7.27 -11.47 14.91
N PRO A 70 7.95 -12.06 15.88
CA PRO A 70 8.92 -11.34 16.68
C PRO A 70 10.06 -10.84 15.79
N ASP A 71 10.54 -9.64 16.05
CA ASP A 71 11.78 -9.16 15.46
C ASP A 71 12.92 -10.05 15.96
N PRO A 72 13.73 -10.64 15.09
CA PRO A 72 14.79 -11.55 15.50
C PRO A 72 15.90 -10.88 16.35
N LYS A 73 16.00 -9.54 16.35
CA LYS A 73 17.00 -8.80 17.11
C LYS A 73 16.50 -8.31 18.46
N THR A 74 15.24 -7.85 18.51
CA THR A 74 14.69 -7.21 19.73
C THR A 74 13.71 -8.09 20.48
N GLY A 75 13.20 -9.15 19.86
CA GLY A 75 12.13 -9.97 20.41
C GLY A 75 10.75 -9.30 20.42
N GLU A 76 10.69 -8.01 20.06
CA GLU A 76 9.44 -7.27 19.99
C GLU A 76 8.58 -7.81 18.87
N ARG A 77 7.28 -7.92 19.13
CA ARG A 77 6.32 -8.38 18.15
C ARG A 77 5.81 -7.19 17.35
N TYR A 78 6.25 -7.08 16.09
CA TYR A 78 5.71 -6.10 15.16
C TYR A 78 4.61 -6.73 14.29
N PRO A 79 3.52 -6.01 14.02
CA PRO A 79 2.55 -6.42 13.03
C PRO A 79 3.23 -6.51 11.68
N ARG A 80 3.52 -7.73 11.26
CA ARG A 80 3.97 -8.01 9.90
C ARG A 80 2.81 -8.55 9.09
N TRP A 81 3.07 -8.79 7.84
CA TRP A 81 2.17 -9.36 6.86
C TRP A 81 1.34 -10.50 7.46
N TRP A 82 0.03 -10.34 7.40
CA TRP A 82 -0.86 -11.43 7.75
C TRP A 82 -0.59 -12.64 6.88
N THR A 83 -0.57 -13.81 7.47
CA THR A 83 -0.37 -15.07 6.75
C THR A 83 -1.59 -15.37 5.87
N SER A 84 -1.40 -16.21 4.86
CA SER A 84 -2.50 -16.65 4.00
C SER A 84 -3.58 -17.37 4.78
N ASP A 85 -3.18 -18.21 5.75
CA ASP A 85 -4.14 -18.95 6.59
C ASP A 85 -4.96 -17.99 7.45
N PHE A 86 -4.34 -16.97 8.03
CA PHE A 86 -5.05 -15.93 8.78
C PHE A 86 -6.02 -15.16 7.87
N CYS A 87 -5.57 -14.73 6.68
CA CYS A 87 -6.45 -14.05 5.73
C CYS A 87 -7.65 -14.92 5.33
N LYS A 88 -7.43 -16.21 5.05
CA LYS A 88 -8.50 -17.15 4.74
C LYS A 88 -9.48 -17.31 5.91
N HIS A 89 -8.97 -17.47 7.13
CA HIS A 89 -9.79 -17.61 8.34
C HIS A 89 -10.68 -16.38 8.59
N LYS A 90 -10.16 -15.18 8.31
CA LYS A 90 -10.90 -13.92 8.46
C LYS A 90 -11.72 -13.51 7.23
N GLY A 91 -11.69 -14.27 6.14
CA GLY A 91 -12.31 -13.88 4.87
C GLY A 91 -11.61 -12.71 4.16
N PHE A 92 -10.39 -12.38 4.55
CA PHE A 92 -9.63 -11.29 3.93
C PHE A 92 -8.98 -11.75 2.63
N LYS A 93 -8.95 -10.87 1.63
CA LYS A 93 -8.23 -11.09 0.38
C LYS A 93 -6.90 -10.35 0.40
N ARG A 94 -5.89 -10.94 -0.24
CA ARG A 94 -4.60 -10.32 -0.47
C ARG A 94 -4.46 -10.03 -1.95
N ILE A 95 -4.46 -8.76 -2.31
CA ILE A 95 -4.38 -8.32 -3.70
C ILE A 95 -2.99 -7.76 -3.96
N HIS A 96 -2.32 -8.28 -4.95
CA HIS A 96 -1.05 -7.77 -5.47
C HIS A 96 -1.29 -6.88 -6.69
N GLY A 97 -0.49 -5.84 -6.81
CA GLY A 97 -0.43 -4.97 -7.97
C GLY A 97 0.88 -4.20 -8.01
N PHE A 98 1.04 -3.35 -9.01
CA PHE A 98 2.26 -2.57 -9.15
C PHE A 98 2.20 -1.23 -8.42
N MET A 99 3.34 -0.82 -7.87
CA MET A 99 3.66 0.57 -7.57
C MET A 99 4.64 1.07 -8.63
N PHE A 100 4.39 2.26 -9.15
CA PHE A 100 5.21 2.93 -10.16
C PHE A 100 6.00 4.06 -9.52
N ARG A 101 7.32 4.04 -9.64
CA ARG A 101 8.21 5.04 -9.04
C ARG A 101 8.40 6.23 -9.96
N TYR A 102 8.36 7.43 -9.37
CA TYR A 102 8.56 8.67 -10.08
C TYR A 102 9.50 9.61 -9.34
N ILE A 103 10.32 10.34 -10.06
CA ILE A 103 11.21 11.34 -9.50
C ILE A 103 11.24 12.61 -10.37
N LEU A 104 11.23 13.77 -9.73
CA LEU A 104 11.47 15.05 -10.35
C LEU A 104 12.74 15.66 -9.76
N PRO A 105 13.85 15.72 -10.51
CA PRO A 105 15.03 16.45 -10.08
C PRO A 105 14.76 17.94 -10.08
N LEU A 106 15.12 18.64 -8.98
CA LEU A 106 14.80 20.06 -8.80
C LEU A 106 15.81 21.02 -9.47
N ASN A 107 16.96 20.50 -9.90
CA ASN A 107 17.99 21.28 -10.56
C ASN A 107 18.85 20.43 -11.51
N LYS A 108 19.69 21.10 -12.30
CA LYS A 108 20.56 20.43 -13.29
C LYS A 108 21.57 19.47 -12.66
N LYS A 109 22.10 19.80 -11.47
CA LYS A 109 23.07 18.97 -10.76
C LYS A 109 22.42 17.66 -10.30
N SER A 110 21.26 17.73 -9.64
CA SER A 110 20.52 16.54 -9.21
C SER A 110 20.04 15.69 -10.38
N LYS A 111 19.65 16.31 -11.49
CA LYS A 111 19.30 15.58 -12.73
C LYS A 111 20.50 14.80 -13.28
N LYS A 112 21.68 15.44 -13.38
CA LYS A 112 22.90 14.80 -13.87
C LYS A 112 23.31 13.63 -12.98
N PHE A 113 23.27 13.85 -11.66
CA PHE A 113 23.56 12.80 -10.68
C PHE A 113 22.59 11.62 -10.83
N MET A 114 21.30 11.88 -10.83
CA MET A 114 20.26 10.86 -10.97
C MET A 114 20.44 9.98 -12.22
N LEU A 115 20.73 10.61 -13.38
CA LEU A 115 20.86 9.89 -14.65
C LEU A 115 22.18 9.13 -14.81
N ARG A 116 23.23 9.47 -14.05
CA ARG A 116 24.56 8.86 -14.18
C ARG A 116 24.87 7.87 -13.06
N GLU A 117 24.52 8.23 -11.83
CA GLU A 117 24.98 7.50 -10.63
C GLU A 117 23.89 6.61 -10.02
N SER A 118 22.63 6.78 -10.42
CA SER A 118 21.54 5.95 -9.90
C SER A 118 21.55 4.57 -10.57
N SER A 119 21.43 3.52 -9.75
CA SER A 119 21.19 2.17 -10.26
C SER A 119 19.80 1.97 -10.86
N MET A 120 18.88 2.92 -10.65
CA MET A 120 17.53 2.91 -11.19
C MET A 120 17.54 3.46 -12.63
N PRO A 121 16.92 2.77 -13.60
CA PRO A 121 16.88 3.22 -15.00
C PRO A 121 15.80 4.31 -15.21
N TRP A 122 16.06 5.51 -14.70
CA TRP A 122 15.16 6.65 -14.83
C TRP A 122 14.98 7.06 -16.29
N SER A 123 13.75 7.07 -16.77
CA SER A 123 13.42 7.37 -18.16
C SER A 123 12.15 8.19 -18.31
N LYS A 124 11.83 8.54 -19.57
CA LYS A 124 10.55 9.13 -19.97
C LYS A 124 9.63 8.11 -20.67
N ASN A 125 10.03 6.83 -20.67
CA ASN A 125 9.19 5.74 -21.16
C ASN A 125 8.14 5.41 -20.10
N TYR A 126 7.02 6.10 -20.18
CA TYR A 126 5.99 6.05 -19.16
C TYR A 126 5.10 4.82 -19.29
N PRO A 127 4.74 4.20 -18.16
CA PRO A 127 3.73 3.16 -18.15
C PRO A 127 2.36 3.70 -18.55
N LYS A 128 1.53 2.82 -19.07
CA LYS A 128 0.15 3.08 -19.49
C LYS A 128 -0.79 2.14 -18.74
N ASP A 129 -2.09 2.30 -18.92
CA ASP A 129 -3.09 1.46 -18.26
C ASP A 129 -2.94 -0.03 -18.61
N VAL A 130 -2.44 -0.34 -19.82
CA VAL A 130 -2.13 -1.73 -20.24
C VAL A 130 -1.00 -2.38 -19.42
N ASP A 131 -0.20 -1.59 -18.72
CA ASP A 131 0.86 -2.09 -17.82
C ASP A 131 0.33 -2.42 -16.42
N LEU A 132 -0.90 -2.06 -16.11
CA LEU A 132 -1.56 -2.40 -14.85
C LEU A 132 -1.85 -3.89 -14.81
N LYS A 133 -1.49 -4.52 -13.71
CA LYS A 133 -1.75 -5.95 -13.47
C LYS A 133 -2.09 -6.18 -12.02
N TRP A 134 -3.02 -7.10 -11.80
CA TRP A 134 -3.45 -7.50 -10.47
C TRP A 134 -3.39 -9.01 -10.32
N LYS A 135 -3.14 -9.46 -9.10
CA LYS A 135 -3.18 -10.89 -8.75
C LYS A 135 -3.86 -11.05 -7.40
N ASP A 136 -4.75 -12.01 -7.33
CA ASP A 136 -5.19 -12.54 -6.04
C ASP A 136 -4.10 -13.47 -5.51
N ALA A 137 -3.54 -13.12 -4.38
CA ALA A 137 -2.48 -13.85 -3.69
C ALA A 137 -2.93 -14.38 -2.32
N THR A 138 -4.23 -14.47 -2.09
CA THR A 138 -4.82 -14.92 -0.82
C THR A 138 -4.36 -16.33 -0.45
N ASP A 139 -4.19 -17.20 -1.43
CA ASP A 139 -3.70 -18.56 -1.20
C ASP A 139 -2.21 -18.63 -0.82
N GLY A 140 -1.45 -17.59 -1.04
CA GLY A 140 -0.03 -17.52 -0.69
C GLY A 140 0.89 -18.33 -1.61
N LYS A 141 0.53 -19.57 -1.93
CA LYS A 141 1.27 -20.44 -2.84
C LYS A 141 0.88 -20.18 -4.29
N ASN A 142 -0.39 -20.03 -4.56
CA ASN A 142 -0.94 -19.79 -5.88
C ASN A 142 -1.36 -18.32 -6.00
N LYS A 143 -0.98 -17.69 -7.10
CA LYS A 143 -1.35 -16.31 -7.42
C LYS A 143 -2.13 -16.34 -8.73
N PHE A 144 -3.38 -15.92 -8.66
CA PHE A 144 -4.27 -15.91 -9.81
C PHE A 144 -4.32 -14.50 -10.40
N GLU A 145 -4.09 -14.38 -11.69
CA GLU A 145 -4.27 -13.10 -12.38
C GLU A 145 -5.75 -12.74 -12.41
N ILE A 146 -6.05 -11.47 -12.17
CA ILE A 146 -7.38 -10.89 -12.25
C ILE A 146 -7.32 -9.68 -13.19
N ASP A 147 -8.32 -9.54 -14.05
CA ASP A 147 -8.33 -8.54 -15.14
C ASP A 147 -8.45 -7.11 -14.61
N LYS A 148 -9.00 -6.95 -13.44
CA LYS A 148 -9.23 -5.66 -12.78
C LYS A 148 -9.23 -5.82 -11.27
N PRO A 149 -8.94 -4.76 -10.50
CA PRO A 149 -9.01 -4.82 -9.05
C PRO A 149 -10.43 -5.17 -8.59
N PRO A 150 -10.59 -5.92 -7.51
CA PRO A 150 -11.90 -6.33 -6.99
C PRO A 150 -12.61 -5.19 -6.23
N PHE A 151 -12.31 -3.94 -6.55
CA PHE A 151 -12.89 -2.74 -5.96
C PHE A 151 -12.91 -1.60 -6.97
N THR A 152 -13.85 -0.68 -6.82
CA THR A 152 -13.92 0.53 -7.62
C THR A 152 -13.07 1.66 -7.04
N PHE A 153 -12.80 2.69 -7.85
CA PHE A 153 -12.10 3.89 -7.40
C PHE A 153 -12.90 4.64 -6.31
N GLU A 154 -14.21 4.67 -6.41
CA GLU A 154 -15.08 5.34 -5.43
C GLU A 154 -15.07 4.63 -4.07
N GLU A 155 -15.11 3.31 -4.05
CA GLU A 155 -14.95 2.52 -2.82
C GLU A 155 -13.60 2.79 -2.17
N ALA A 156 -12.52 2.85 -2.96
CA ALA A 156 -11.20 3.17 -2.48
C ALA A 156 -11.11 4.57 -1.87
N LYS A 157 -11.73 5.55 -2.52
CA LYS A 157 -11.79 6.94 -2.05
C LYS A 157 -12.58 7.08 -0.76
N TYR A 158 -13.68 6.35 -0.62
CA TYR A 158 -14.49 6.36 0.60
C TYR A 158 -13.70 5.83 1.80
N ASN A 159 -13.01 4.73 1.64
CA ASN A 159 -12.22 4.12 2.72
C ASN A 159 -11.05 5.00 3.18
N LEU A 160 -10.38 5.69 2.25
CA LEU A 160 -9.34 6.67 2.56
C LEU A 160 -9.88 7.85 3.39
N LYS A 161 -11.08 8.35 3.07
CA LYS A 161 -11.71 9.44 3.84
C LYS A 161 -12.07 9.00 5.26
N ASN A 162 -12.55 7.80 5.43
CA ASN A 162 -12.88 7.27 6.75
C ASN A 162 -11.62 7.09 7.63
N MET A 163 -10.52 6.62 7.05
CA MET A 163 -9.24 6.52 7.77
C MET A 163 -8.70 7.89 8.19
N GLU A 164 -8.83 8.91 7.34
CA GLU A 164 -8.43 10.29 7.68
C GLU A 164 -9.35 10.93 8.73
N ALA A 165 -10.64 10.64 8.72
CA ALA A 165 -11.58 11.10 9.71
C ALA A 165 -11.29 10.51 11.10
N HIS A 166 -10.97 9.22 11.17
CA HIS A 166 -10.56 8.57 12.43
C HIS A 166 -9.25 9.15 12.99
N LYS A 167 -8.25 9.41 12.13
CA LYS A 167 -7.01 10.09 12.55
C LYS A 167 -7.25 11.49 13.11
N LYS A 168 -8.15 12.26 12.49
CA LYS A 168 -8.48 13.62 12.97
C LYS A 168 -9.25 13.59 14.29
N ASN A 169 -10.13 12.62 14.49
CA ASN A 169 -10.88 12.48 15.74
C ASN A 169 -9.98 12.04 16.90
N ALA A 170 -9.08 11.08 16.68
CA ALA A 170 -8.10 10.68 17.69
C ALA A 170 -7.21 11.85 18.13
N THR A 171 -6.73 12.66 17.17
CA THR A 171 -5.89 13.83 17.48
C THR A 171 -6.65 14.93 18.23
N LEU A 172 -7.96 15.09 18.02
CA LEU A 172 -8.79 16.06 18.72
C LEU A 172 -9.13 15.63 20.16
N GLU A 173 -9.33 14.34 20.39
CA GLU A 173 -9.58 13.80 21.73
C GLU A 173 -8.33 13.85 22.62
N GLU A 174 -7.14 13.62 22.04
CA GLU A 174 -5.86 13.77 22.77
C GLU A 174 -5.55 15.23 23.17
N PHE A 175 -6.10 16.22 22.46
CA PHE A 175 -5.92 17.65 22.80
C PHE A 175 -6.95 18.18 23.81
N LEU A 176 -7.99 17.42 24.13
CA LEU A 176 -9.07 17.83 25.04
C LEU A 176 -8.99 17.16 26.42
N THR A 177 -8.00 16.31 26.64
CA THR A 177 -7.64 15.70 27.94
C THR A 177 -6.34 16.30 28.46
#